data_b8c326c557a887a90cfd1a64c5fe88f6
#
_entry.id   b8c326c557a887a90cfd1a64c5fe88f6
#
_cell.length_a   1.000
_cell.length_b   1.000
_cell.length_c   1.000
_cell.angle_alpha   90.00
_cell.angle_beta   90.00
_cell.angle_gamma   90.00
#
_symmetry.space_group_name_H-M   'P 1'
#
loop_
_entity.id
_entity.type
_entity.pdbx_description
1 polymer ?
#
loop_
_entity_poly.entity_id
_entity_poly.type
_entity_poly.pdbx_seq_one_letter_code
_entity_poly.pdbx_strand_id
1 'polypeptide(L)'
;LSLMLSKVGDISGEEKERLKRDRTIKLTKTEFEHRILNSDGIAEFYRLPKGLQSDGTLRTFGLSGVIREVVEKNAFLAIDEIESSLHPRLVEFIIEDFFKQKGQSQLLLTTHYDGLLEEDDLLRKDSIWFTNKNESGSSELYSLADFKGVNRMSSLQKAYKYGKFGAIPNI
;
A
#
# COMPACT_ATOMS: atom_id res chain seq x y z
N LEU A 1 -24.00 31.41 -4.33
CA LEU A 1 -22.97 30.90 -3.41
C LEU A 1 -23.56 29.81 -2.51
N SER A 2 -24.68 30.06 -1.85
CA SER A 2 -25.37 29.10 -0.96
C SER A 2 -25.69 27.76 -1.66
N LEU A 3 -26.18 27.80 -2.90
CA LEU A 3 -26.54 26.62 -3.70
C LEU A 3 -25.30 25.83 -4.19
N MET A 4 -24.15 26.47 -4.34
CA MET A 4 -22.88 25.81 -4.68
C MET A 4 -22.25 25.14 -3.45
N LEU A 5 -22.34 25.77 -2.28
CA LEU A 5 -21.82 25.23 -1.03
C LEU A 5 -22.58 23.95 -0.56
N SER A 6 -23.84 23.77 -0.97
CA SER A 6 -24.59 22.54 -0.65
C SER A 6 -24.20 21.33 -1.51
N LYS A 7 -23.44 21.53 -2.60
CA LYS A 7 -22.96 20.45 -3.48
C LYS A 7 -21.49 20.05 -3.21
N VAL A 8 -20.80 20.77 -2.37
CA VAL A 8 -19.43 20.45 -1.94
C VAL A 8 -19.57 19.75 -0.58
N GLY A 9 -19.22 18.47 -0.54
CA GLY A 9 -19.30 17.67 0.70
C GLY A 9 -18.51 18.33 1.84
N ASP A 10 -18.65 17.82 3.04
CA ASP A 10 -18.19 18.33 4.33
C ASP A 10 -17.03 19.34 4.28
N ILE A 11 -17.40 20.61 4.20
CA ILE A 11 -16.46 21.74 4.37
C ILE A 11 -16.56 22.19 5.84
N SER A 12 -15.40 22.32 6.49
CA SER A 12 -15.34 22.83 7.87
C SER A 12 -15.93 24.24 8.02
N GLY A 13 -16.39 24.60 9.21
CA GLY A 13 -16.95 25.92 9.47
C GLY A 13 -15.97 27.06 9.12
N GLU A 14 -14.68 26.88 9.38
CA GLU A 14 -13.62 27.84 9.07
C GLU A 14 -13.41 28.04 7.57
N GLU A 15 -13.47 26.97 6.80
CA GLU A 15 -13.38 27.03 5.33
C GLU A 15 -14.60 27.74 4.72
N LYS A 16 -15.80 27.54 5.28
CA LYS A 16 -17.00 28.27 4.84
C LYS A 16 -16.86 29.78 5.05
N GLU A 17 -16.29 30.21 6.15
CA GLU A 17 -16.06 31.65 6.44
C GLU A 17 -14.95 32.23 5.57
N ARG A 18 -13.88 31.47 5.26
CA ARG A 18 -12.86 31.88 4.27
C ARG A 18 -13.46 32.06 2.88
N LEU A 19 -14.24 31.10 2.40
CA LEU A 19 -14.91 31.16 1.10
C LEU A 19 -15.87 32.35 0.97
N LYS A 20 -16.55 32.73 2.06
CA LYS A 20 -17.40 33.94 2.09
C LYS A 20 -16.57 35.23 1.97
N ARG A 21 -15.38 35.24 2.58
CA ARG A 21 -14.48 36.40 2.62
C ARG A 21 -13.78 36.64 1.28
N ASP A 22 -13.25 35.57 0.71
CA ASP A 22 -12.40 35.65 -0.49
C ASP A 22 -13.19 35.70 -1.81
N ARG A 23 -14.50 35.44 -1.77
CA ARG A 23 -15.42 35.40 -2.93
C ARG A 23 -14.94 34.52 -4.09
N THR A 24 -13.93 33.68 -3.86
CA THR A 24 -13.31 32.80 -4.86
C THR A 24 -13.32 31.38 -4.38
N ILE A 25 -13.85 30.46 -5.18
CA ILE A 25 -13.83 29.01 -4.92
C ILE A 25 -12.90 28.37 -5.94
N LYS A 26 -11.81 27.76 -5.47
CA LYS A 26 -10.96 26.91 -6.29
C LYS A 26 -11.47 25.48 -6.21
N LEU A 27 -12.07 24.99 -7.29
CA LEU A 27 -12.47 23.59 -7.40
C LEU A 27 -11.35 22.80 -8.06
N THR A 28 -10.84 21.79 -7.35
CA THR A 28 -9.87 20.85 -7.89
C THR A 28 -10.58 19.51 -8.13
N LYS A 29 -10.54 19.02 -9.36
CA LYS A 29 -11.09 17.74 -9.77
C LYS A 29 -9.97 16.82 -10.16
N THR A 30 -9.93 15.63 -9.55
CA THR A 30 -8.99 14.56 -9.93
C THR A 30 -9.69 13.60 -10.89
N GLU A 31 -9.10 13.42 -12.06
CA GLU A 31 -9.53 12.46 -13.07
C GLU A 31 -8.37 11.52 -13.40
N PHE A 32 -8.71 10.27 -13.71
CA PHE A 32 -7.75 9.25 -14.12
C PHE A 32 -7.92 9.01 -15.60
N GLU A 33 -6.81 9.07 -16.34
CA GLU A 33 -6.79 8.77 -17.75
C GLU A 33 -6.50 7.28 -17.96
N HIS A 34 -7.43 6.61 -18.65
CA HIS A 34 -7.34 5.20 -19.00
C HIS A 34 -7.05 5.06 -20.49
N ARG A 35 -6.00 4.32 -20.82
CA ARG A 35 -5.68 3.93 -22.18
C ARG A 35 -6.33 2.59 -22.47
N ILE A 36 -7.14 2.53 -23.52
CA ILE A 36 -7.71 1.29 -24.04
C ILE A 36 -7.30 1.12 -25.50
N LEU A 37 -7.38 -0.10 -26.01
CA LEU A 37 -7.27 -0.37 -27.46
C LEU A 37 -8.66 -0.63 -27.99
N ASN A 38 -9.04 0.05 -29.07
CA ASN A 38 -10.30 -0.21 -29.76
C ASN A 38 -10.20 -1.50 -30.62
N SER A 39 -11.28 -1.87 -31.30
CA SER A 39 -11.32 -3.06 -32.15
C SER A 39 -10.25 -3.10 -33.25
N ASP A 40 -9.76 -1.94 -33.68
CA ASP A 40 -8.75 -1.78 -34.71
C ASP A 40 -7.33 -1.72 -34.16
N GLY A 41 -7.16 -1.92 -32.83
CA GLY A 41 -5.88 -1.87 -32.12
C GLY A 41 -5.34 -0.44 -31.91
N ILE A 42 -6.16 0.59 -32.17
CA ILE A 42 -5.78 1.99 -31.98
C ILE A 42 -6.01 2.38 -30.51
N ALA A 43 -5.03 3.06 -29.92
CA ALA A 43 -5.13 3.54 -28.54
C ALA A 43 -6.12 4.72 -28.42
N GLU A 44 -7.08 4.58 -27.54
CA GLU A 44 -8.03 5.61 -27.13
C GLU A 44 -7.84 5.94 -25.65
N PHE A 45 -8.10 7.19 -25.26
CA PHE A 45 -7.91 7.66 -23.92
C PHE A 45 -9.23 8.17 -23.36
N TYR A 46 -9.61 7.65 -22.21
CA TYR A 46 -10.84 8.03 -21.51
C TYR A 46 -10.51 8.55 -20.11
N ARG A 47 -11.16 9.64 -19.72
CA ARG A 47 -11.01 10.23 -18.38
C ARG A 47 -12.20 9.87 -17.52
N LEU A 48 -11.91 9.22 -16.40
CA LEU A 48 -12.91 8.87 -15.41
C LEU A 48 -12.65 9.63 -14.10
N PRO A 49 -13.69 10.16 -13.47
CA PRO A 49 -13.57 10.83 -12.17
C PRO A 49 -13.15 9.85 -11.08
N LYS A 50 -12.53 10.37 -10.02
CA LYS A 50 -12.08 9.59 -8.85
C LYS A 50 -13.15 8.62 -8.33
N GLY A 51 -14.41 9.04 -8.25
CA GLY A 51 -15.52 8.23 -7.72
C GLY A 51 -15.92 7.02 -8.59
N LEU A 52 -15.38 6.89 -9.80
CA LEU A 52 -15.58 5.72 -10.68
C LEU A 52 -14.36 4.79 -10.74
N GLN A 53 -13.36 5.03 -9.89
CA GLN A 53 -12.19 4.16 -9.80
C GLN A 53 -12.42 3.00 -8.83
N SER A 54 -11.70 1.89 -9.05
CA SER A 54 -11.66 0.80 -8.07
C SER A 54 -10.89 1.22 -6.81
N ASP A 55 -11.20 0.58 -5.68
CA ASP A 55 -10.48 0.80 -4.42
C ASP A 55 -8.99 0.54 -4.57
N GLY A 56 -8.59 -0.49 -5.32
CA GLY A 56 -7.19 -0.77 -5.62
C GLY A 56 -6.50 0.36 -6.38
N THR A 57 -7.16 0.96 -7.37
CA THR A 57 -6.65 2.13 -8.10
C THR A 57 -6.45 3.32 -7.17
N LEU A 58 -7.43 3.60 -6.32
CA LEU A 58 -7.36 4.71 -5.37
C LEU A 58 -6.29 4.48 -4.30
N ARG A 59 -6.15 3.26 -3.80
CA ARG A 59 -5.11 2.91 -2.83
C ARG A 59 -3.71 3.02 -3.45
N THR A 60 -3.51 2.51 -4.66
CA THR A 60 -2.24 2.65 -5.39
C THR A 60 -1.88 4.11 -5.59
N PHE A 61 -2.84 4.93 -6.01
CA PHE A 61 -2.65 6.38 -6.19
C PHE A 61 -2.26 7.07 -4.87
N GLY A 62 -2.94 6.75 -3.77
CA GLY A 62 -2.63 7.29 -2.45
C GLY A 62 -1.23 6.88 -1.97
N LEU A 63 -0.91 5.58 -2.06
CA LEU A 63 0.38 5.06 -1.64
C LEU A 63 1.54 5.64 -2.46
N SER A 64 1.39 5.79 -3.77
CA SER A 64 2.46 6.33 -4.63
C SER A 64 2.84 7.75 -4.22
N GLY A 65 1.87 8.58 -3.85
CA GLY A 65 2.13 9.94 -3.37
C GLY A 65 2.90 9.97 -2.05
N VAL A 66 2.47 9.15 -1.08
CA VAL A 66 3.11 9.05 0.24
C VAL A 66 4.52 8.47 0.14
N ILE A 67 4.68 7.38 -0.62
CA ILE A 67 6.00 6.73 -0.81
C ILE A 67 6.98 7.70 -1.47
N ARG A 68 6.53 8.45 -2.47
CA ARG A 68 7.36 9.47 -3.11
C ARG A 68 7.84 10.53 -2.10
N GLU A 69 6.94 11.05 -1.27
CA GLU A 69 7.29 12.03 -0.25
C GLU A 69 8.30 11.47 0.76
N VAL A 70 8.12 10.21 1.18
CA VAL A 70 9.03 9.50 2.08
C VAL A 70 10.43 9.35 1.47
N VAL A 71 10.49 8.98 0.20
CA VAL A 71 11.76 8.85 -0.54
C VAL A 71 12.46 10.21 -0.67
N GLU A 72 11.74 11.25 -1.08
CA GLU A 72 12.30 12.60 -1.23
C GLU A 72 12.84 13.19 0.09
N LYS A 73 12.21 12.82 1.23
CA LYS A 73 12.60 13.32 2.55
C LYS A 73 13.54 12.38 3.33
N ASN A 74 13.93 11.26 2.79
CA ASN A 74 14.65 10.19 3.50
C ASN A 74 13.96 9.83 4.84
N ALA A 75 12.65 9.66 4.80
CA ALA A 75 11.82 9.46 5.99
C ALA A 75 11.49 7.97 6.22
N PHE A 76 10.85 7.70 7.36
CA PHE A 76 10.28 6.40 7.71
C PHE A 76 8.79 6.38 7.43
N LEU A 77 8.30 5.26 6.88
CA LEU A 77 6.88 4.99 6.64
C LEU A 77 6.51 3.62 7.18
N ALA A 78 5.44 3.57 7.96
CA ALA A 78 4.79 2.32 8.37
C ALA A 78 3.45 2.18 7.63
N ILE A 79 3.20 1.03 7.03
CA ILE A 79 1.94 0.70 6.34
C ILE A 79 1.40 -0.60 6.93
N ASP A 80 0.20 -0.53 7.47
CA ASP A 80 -0.51 -1.69 7.97
C ASP A 80 -1.33 -2.33 6.86
N GLU A 81 -1.30 -3.67 6.77
CA GLU A 81 -1.98 -4.46 5.74
C GLU A 81 -1.77 -3.89 4.32
N ILE A 82 -0.52 -3.89 3.86
CA ILE A 82 -0.15 -3.32 2.55
C ILE A 82 -1.01 -3.88 1.41
N GLU A 83 -1.38 -5.17 1.47
CA GLU A 83 -2.18 -5.87 0.47
C GLU A 83 -3.66 -5.46 0.46
N SER A 84 -4.16 -4.74 1.47
CA SER A 84 -5.58 -4.37 1.54
C SER A 84 -6.04 -3.69 0.25
N SER A 85 -7.03 -4.28 -0.42
CA SER A 85 -7.55 -3.86 -1.74
C SER A 85 -6.53 -3.85 -2.89
N LEU A 86 -5.33 -4.42 -2.73
CA LEU A 86 -4.32 -4.51 -3.79
C LEU A 86 -4.19 -5.95 -4.31
N HIS A 87 -3.96 -6.06 -5.60
CA HIS A 87 -3.54 -7.32 -6.19
C HIS A 87 -2.11 -7.66 -5.71
N PRO A 88 -1.78 -8.92 -5.36
CA PRO A 88 -0.46 -9.35 -4.91
C PRO A 88 0.70 -8.77 -5.72
N ARG A 89 0.64 -8.83 -7.04
CA ARG A 89 1.68 -8.27 -7.92
C ARG A 89 1.87 -6.75 -7.80
N LEU A 90 0.86 -6.01 -7.35
CA LEU A 90 1.03 -4.58 -7.07
C LEU A 90 1.79 -4.37 -5.75
N VAL A 91 1.59 -5.23 -4.75
CA VAL A 91 2.35 -5.20 -3.51
C VAL A 91 3.84 -5.45 -3.80
N GLU A 92 4.15 -6.51 -4.55
CA GLU A 92 5.51 -6.84 -4.98
C GLU A 92 6.14 -5.65 -5.74
N PHE A 93 5.42 -5.12 -6.73
CA PHE A 93 5.87 -3.97 -7.51
C PHE A 93 6.17 -2.73 -6.65
N ILE A 94 5.32 -2.41 -5.67
CA ILE A 94 5.51 -1.26 -4.77
C ILE A 94 6.80 -1.45 -3.94
N ILE A 95 7.03 -2.65 -3.43
CA ILE A 95 8.23 -2.99 -2.64
C ILE A 95 9.49 -2.92 -3.53
N GLU A 96 9.44 -3.51 -4.72
CA GLU A 96 10.54 -3.44 -5.68
C GLU A 96 10.86 -1.99 -6.07
N ASP A 97 9.84 -1.19 -6.39
CA ASP A 97 10.02 0.20 -6.77
C ASP A 97 10.65 1.02 -5.64
N PHE A 98 10.21 0.79 -4.40
CA PHE A 98 10.82 1.40 -3.23
C PHE A 98 12.31 1.06 -3.10
N PHE A 99 12.71 -0.21 -3.29
CA PHE A 99 14.12 -0.63 -3.21
C PHE A 99 15.00 -0.10 -4.35
N LYS A 100 14.41 0.22 -5.50
CA LYS A 100 15.13 0.86 -6.62
C LYS A 100 15.47 2.33 -6.33
N GLN A 101 14.80 2.95 -5.35
CA GLN A 101 15.05 4.34 -4.99
C GLN A 101 16.39 4.48 -4.26
N LYS A 102 17.09 5.56 -4.56
CA LYS A 102 18.33 5.90 -3.86
C LYS A 102 18.00 6.72 -2.62
N GLY A 103 18.59 6.41 -1.48
CA GLY A 103 18.37 7.18 -0.25
C GLY A 103 18.49 6.33 1.01
N GLN A 104 18.04 6.90 2.13
CA GLN A 104 18.03 6.27 3.46
C GLN A 104 16.61 6.09 4.00
N SER A 105 15.61 6.15 3.12
CA SER A 105 14.22 5.94 3.50
C SER A 105 14.00 4.54 4.04
N GLN A 106 13.10 4.40 5.01
CA GLN A 106 12.77 3.12 5.62
C GLN A 106 11.29 2.84 5.47
N LEU A 107 10.96 1.57 5.22
CA LEU A 107 9.59 1.09 5.07
C LEU A 107 9.35 -0.07 6.03
N LEU A 108 8.34 0.06 6.86
CA LEU A 108 7.81 -1.02 7.69
C LEU A 108 6.44 -1.42 7.16
N LEU A 109 6.27 -2.69 6.82
CA LEU A 109 5.01 -3.22 6.32
C LEU A 109 4.49 -4.32 7.22
N THR A 110 3.18 -4.34 7.48
CA THR A 110 2.51 -5.56 7.91
C THR A 110 1.73 -6.17 6.75
N THR A 111 1.61 -7.49 6.73
CA THR A 111 0.92 -8.20 5.65
C THR A 111 0.49 -9.60 6.07
N HIS A 112 -0.62 -10.06 5.53
CA HIS A 112 -1.05 -11.46 5.55
C HIS A 112 -0.71 -12.19 4.23
N TYR A 113 -0.12 -11.48 3.27
CA TYR A 113 0.25 -12.05 1.97
C TYR A 113 1.56 -12.85 2.07
N ASP A 114 1.42 -14.14 2.25
CA ASP A 114 2.55 -15.07 2.40
C ASP A 114 3.33 -15.33 1.10
N GLY A 115 2.82 -14.87 -0.06
CA GLY A 115 3.53 -14.93 -1.34
C GLY A 115 4.86 -14.18 -1.33
N LEU A 116 5.01 -13.14 -0.50
CA LEU A 116 6.29 -12.45 -0.33
C LEU A 116 7.42 -13.35 0.18
N LEU A 117 7.10 -14.51 0.77
CA LEU A 117 8.10 -15.51 1.19
C LEU A 117 8.60 -16.39 0.04
N GLU A 118 8.00 -16.33 -1.15
CA GLU A 118 8.48 -17.05 -2.35
C GLU A 118 9.46 -16.21 -3.17
N GLU A 119 9.44 -14.90 -3.01
CA GLU A 119 10.28 -13.94 -3.73
C GLU A 119 11.66 -13.85 -3.06
N ASP A 120 12.51 -14.87 -3.29
CA ASP A 120 13.83 -15.01 -2.65
C ASP A 120 14.75 -13.79 -2.83
N ASP A 121 14.58 -13.04 -3.93
CA ASP A 121 15.40 -11.89 -4.28
C ASP A 121 14.78 -10.54 -3.82
N LEU A 122 13.52 -10.52 -3.41
CA LEU A 122 12.83 -9.28 -3.05
C LEU A 122 13.14 -8.84 -1.62
N LEU A 123 13.09 -9.77 -0.68
CA LEU A 123 13.25 -9.48 0.74
C LEU A 123 14.41 -10.26 1.36
N ARG A 124 15.25 -9.56 2.12
CA ARG A 124 16.27 -10.21 2.93
C ARG A 124 15.62 -10.94 4.10
N LYS A 125 16.11 -12.09 4.46
CA LYS A 125 15.56 -12.92 5.54
C LYS A 125 15.59 -12.24 6.91
N ASP A 126 16.56 -11.37 7.15
CA ASP A 126 16.68 -10.57 8.37
C ASP A 126 15.68 -9.38 8.40
N SER A 127 15.08 -9.02 7.28
CA SER A 127 14.03 -8.02 7.23
C SER A 127 12.62 -8.60 7.40
N ILE A 128 12.49 -9.93 7.46
CA ILE A 128 11.21 -10.61 7.64
C ILE A 128 11.03 -10.99 9.10
N TRP A 129 9.92 -10.53 9.68
CA TRP A 129 9.56 -10.75 11.06
C TRP A 129 8.18 -11.36 11.18
N PHE A 130 7.98 -12.19 12.17
CA PHE A 130 6.71 -12.82 12.48
C PHE A 130 6.19 -12.33 13.82
N THR A 131 4.88 -12.11 13.89
CA THR A 131 4.17 -11.90 15.14
C THR A 131 3.33 -13.12 15.47
N ASN A 132 3.45 -13.63 16.67
CA ASN A 132 2.65 -14.75 17.14
C ASN A 132 1.96 -14.40 18.45
N LYS A 133 0.67 -14.68 18.54
CA LYS A 133 -0.10 -14.50 19.78
C LYS A 133 -0.19 -15.83 20.51
N ASN A 134 0.33 -15.88 21.72
CA ASN A 134 0.27 -17.10 22.54
C ASN A 134 -1.09 -17.23 23.27
N GLU A 135 -1.31 -18.38 23.91
CA GLU A 135 -2.55 -18.70 24.63
C GLU A 135 -2.83 -17.73 25.80
N SER A 136 -1.80 -17.12 26.39
CA SER A 136 -1.95 -16.12 27.45
C SER A 136 -2.37 -14.74 26.92
N GLY A 137 -2.46 -14.57 25.59
CA GLY A 137 -2.83 -13.32 24.93
C GLY A 137 -1.67 -12.36 24.72
N SER A 138 -0.45 -12.70 25.11
CA SER A 138 0.75 -11.92 24.78
C SER A 138 1.22 -12.18 23.34
N SER A 139 1.83 -11.17 22.71
CA SER A 139 2.39 -11.29 21.39
C SER A 139 3.91 -11.39 21.47
N GLU A 140 4.47 -12.28 20.66
CA GLU A 140 5.90 -12.46 20.47
C GLU A 140 6.29 -11.97 19.09
N LEU A 141 7.46 -11.35 18.98
CA LEU A 141 8.05 -10.87 17.73
C LEU A 141 9.42 -11.53 17.54
N TYR A 142 9.63 -12.17 16.40
CA TYR A 142 10.90 -12.85 16.08
C TYR A 142 11.20 -12.81 14.59
N SER A 143 12.50 -12.87 14.25
CA SER A 143 12.95 -12.79 12.86
C SER A 143 12.97 -14.15 12.18
N LEU A 144 12.72 -14.18 10.87
CA LEU A 144 12.96 -15.36 10.05
C LEU A 144 14.45 -15.80 10.12
N ALA A 145 15.36 -14.87 10.30
CA ALA A 145 16.79 -15.15 10.42
C ALA A 145 17.17 -15.94 11.69
N ASP A 146 16.33 -15.95 12.73
CA ASP A 146 16.56 -16.69 13.96
C ASP A 146 16.39 -18.21 13.77
N PHE A 147 15.76 -18.65 12.68
CA PHE A 147 15.52 -20.06 12.41
C PHE A 147 16.72 -20.73 11.73
N LYS A 148 17.15 -21.86 12.30
CA LYS A 148 18.25 -22.65 11.72
C LYS A 148 17.84 -23.28 10.38
N GLY A 149 18.74 -23.20 9.41
CA GLY A 149 18.59 -23.86 8.13
C GLY A 149 17.68 -23.17 7.11
N VAL A 150 17.22 -21.94 7.37
CA VAL A 150 16.38 -21.13 6.45
C VAL A 150 17.01 -21.01 5.06
N ASN A 151 18.35 -20.89 4.98
CA ASN A 151 19.07 -20.76 3.71
C ASN A 151 19.11 -22.07 2.87
N ARG A 152 18.64 -23.19 3.42
CA ARG A 152 18.60 -24.49 2.74
C ARG A 152 17.18 -24.92 2.40
N MET A 153 16.18 -24.11 2.70
CA MET A 153 14.78 -24.41 2.40
C MET A 153 14.47 -24.08 0.95
N SER A 154 13.81 -25.00 0.27
CA SER A 154 13.42 -24.84 -1.13
C SER A 154 12.21 -23.90 -1.32
N SER A 155 11.43 -23.64 -0.27
CA SER A 155 10.32 -22.69 -0.27
C SER A 155 10.02 -22.26 1.17
N LEU A 156 10.19 -20.99 1.44
CA LEU A 156 9.86 -20.39 2.73
C LEU A 156 8.35 -20.30 2.93
N GLN A 157 7.59 -20.02 1.86
CA GLN A 157 6.14 -19.96 1.90
C GLN A 157 5.55 -21.30 2.33
N LYS A 158 6.01 -22.41 1.73
CA LYS A 158 5.55 -23.75 2.14
C LYS A 158 5.89 -24.04 3.59
N ALA A 159 7.12 -23.70 4.01
CA ALA A 159 7.54 -23.88 5.40
C ALA A 159 6.64 -23.08 6.37
N TYR A 160 6.27 -21.84 6.02
CA TYR A 160 5.33 -21.03 6.79
C TYR A 160 3.94 -21.67 6.84
N LYS A 161 3.37 -22.06 5.70
CA LYS A 161 2.05 -22.73 5.62
C LYS A 161 1.96 -24.04 6.44
N TYR A 162 3.09 -24.73 6.58
CA TYR A 162 3.17 -25.94 7.45
C TYR A 162 3.52 -25.61 8.91
N GLY A 163 3.48 -24.34 9.30
CA GLY A 163 3.67 -23.91 10.69
C GLY A 163 5.10 -23.97 11.20
N LYS A 164 6.11 -24.13 10.31
CA LYS A 164 7.51 -24.24 10.73
C LYS A 164 8.03 -23.01 11.45
N PHE A 165 7.48 -21.86 11.14
CA PHE A 165 7.84 -20.57 11.75
C PHE A 165 6.83 -20.10 12.80
N GLY A 166 5.77 -20.88 13.07
CA GLY A 166 4.65 -20.39 13.88
C GLY A 166 3.87 -19.27 13.14
N ALA A 167 3.26 -18.37 13.91
CA ALA A 167 2.52 -17.21 13.41
C ALA A 167 1.42 -17.52 12.38
N ILE A 168 0.86 -18.75 12.45
CA ILE A 168 -0.33 -19.14 11.71
C ILE A 168 -1.55 -19.09 12.64
N PRO A 169 -2.74 -18.71 12.15
CA PRO A 169 -3.95 -18.72 12.96
C PRO A 169 -4.26 -20.11 13.50
N ASN A 170 -4.54 -20.21 14.79
CA ASN A 170 -5.10 -21.41 15.39
C ASN A 170 -6.58 -21.47 15.01
N ILE A 171 -6.92 -22.32 14.05
CA ILE A 171 -8.29 -22.54 13.56
C ILE A 171 -8.81 -23.85 14.14
#